data_ffe706188a6d2330c3e09eeb2f63f37b
#
_entry.id   ffe706188a6d2330c3e09eeb2f63f37b
#
_cell.length_a   1.000
_cell.length_b   1.000
_cell.length_c   1.000
_cell.angle_alpha   90.00
_cell.angle_beta   90.00
_cell.angle_gamma   90.00
#
_symmetry.space_group_name_H-M   'P 1'
#
loop_
_entity.id
_entity.type
_entity.pdbx_description
1 polymer ?
#
loop_
_entity_poly.entity_id
_entity_poly.type
_entity_poly.pdbx_seq_one_letter_code
_entity_poly.pdbx_strand_id
1 'polypeptide(L)'
;METFLLKRWQIRNIIKNETVRNTDRFNVHFARMGEPTWNDNVLAFGIVLKEVVKSCGLIAKTVHPVVSTMLPRANRKLENFIQTWCGIKNDFYGGEAGLQFSINSTDDEQRRELFDNKSHSLATISEMASRLPMPKGRKYTLNFPVTAQTILDAKELSRLFDKEKFIVKITPIHETASAVENGFEVTGYSDYNVYRQFEQPLLEEGWDVIVFVPSKEEDADRITCGNALISEGRFNNY
;
A
#
# COMPACT_ATOMS: atom_id res chain seq x y z
N MET A 1 -8.78 -18.36 -10.38
CA MET A 1 -9.55 -17.93 -11.59
C MET A 1 -10.26 -16.61 -11.36
N GLU A 2 -11.01 -16.42 -10.27
CA GLU A 2 -11.78 -15.19 -9.99
C GLU A 2 -10.96 -13.90 -9.93
N THR A 3 -9.83 -13.88 -9.24
CA THR A 3 -8.94 -12.69 -9.17
C THR A 3 -8.49 -12.24 -10.55
N PHE A 4 -8.24 -13.17 -11.45
CA PHE A 4 -7.80 -12.89 -12.82
C PHE A 4 -8.91 -12.24 -13.65
N LEU A 5 -10.12 -12.80 -13.56
CA LEU A 5 -11.29 -12.28 -14.27
C LEU A 5 -11.68 -10.90 -13.75
N LEU A 6 -11.68 -10.71 -12.43
CA LEU A 6 -12.01 -9.43 -11.80
C LEU A 6 -11.03 -8.33 -12.22
N LYS A 7 -9.72 -8.57 -12.13
CA LYS A 7 -8.71 -7.57 -12.53
C LYS A 7 -8.77 -7.25 -14.02
N ARG A 8 -8.98 -8.25 -14.87
CA ARG A 8 -9.17 -8.03 -16.31
C ARG A 8 -10.42 -7.18 -16.60
N TRP A 9 -11.51 -7.45 -15.90
CA TRP A 9 -12.75 -6.67 -15.99
C TRP A 9 -12.54 -5.22 -15.54
N GLN A 10 -11.86 -5.00 -14.40
CA GLN A 10 -11.53 -3.67 -13.89
C GLN A 10 -10.71 -2.86 -14.91
N ILE A 11 -9.66 -3.46 -15.49
CA ILE A 11 -8.82 -2.80 -16.50
C ILE A 11 -9.65 -2.42 -17.74
N ARG A 12 -10.51 -3.33 -18.23
CA ARG A 12 -11.39 -3.05 -19.37
C ARG A 12 -12.39 -1.93 -19.11
N ASN A 13 -12.95 -1.88 -17.90
CA ASN A 13 -13.87 -0.82 -17.51
C ASN A 13 -13.19 0.54 -17.43
N ILE A 14 -11.98 0.63 -16.87
CA ILE A 14 -11.19 1.86 -16.87
C ILE A 14 -10.97 2.34 -18.31
N ILE A 15 -10.49 1.47 -19.19
CA ILE A 15 -10.25 1.81 -20.60
C ILE A 15 -11.52 2.32 -21.29
N LYS A 16 -12.67 1.69 -21.00
CA LYS A 16 -13.96 2.05 -21.58
C LYS A 16 -14.48 3.39 -21.05
N ASN A 17 -14.41 3.59 -19.73
CA ASN A 17 -15.00 4.76 -19.07
C ASN A 17 -14.15 6.01 -19.27
N GLU A 18 -12.83 5.88 -19.16
CA GLU A 18 -11.90 7.00 -19.32
C GLU A 18 -11.51 7.27 -20.77
N THR A 19 -11.96 6.43 -21.72
CA THR A 19 -11.58 6.51 -23.15
C THR A 19 -10.08 6.54 -23.41
N VAL A 20 -9.26 6.11 -22.43
CA VAL A 20 -7.80 6.11 -22.47
C VAL A 20 -7.29 4.85 -23.13
N ARG A 21 -6.45 5.00 -24.17
CA ARG A 21 -5.80 3.89 -24.87
C ARG A 21 -4.30 3.84 -24.65
N ASN A 22 -3.70 4.96 -24.28
CA ASN A 22 -2.26 5.10 -24.09
C ASN A 22 -1.98 5.80 -22.77
N THR A 23 -0.98 5.32 -22.03
CA THR A 23 -0.49 5.97 -20.82
C THR A 23 1.01 5.73 -20.64
N ASP A 24 1.71 6.68 -20.07
CA ASP A 24 3.13 6.49 -19.72
C ASP A 24 3.28 5.50 -18.58
N ARG A 25 2.36 5.54 -17.60
CA ARG A 25 2.43 4.70 -16.42
C ARG A 25 1.04 4.18 -16.04
N PHE A 26 0.96 2.87 -15.79
CA PHE A 26 -0.25 2.22 -15.31
C PHE A 26 0.02 1.54 -13.97
N ASN A 27 -0.61 2.05 -12.90
CA ASN A 27 -0.47 1.49 -11.55
C ASN A 27 -1.59 0.49 -11.27
N VAL A 28 -1.22 -0.67 -10.72
CA VAL A 28 -2.18 -1.69 -10.28
C VAL A 28 -1.93 -2.01 -8.82
N HIS A 29 -2.81 -1.58 -7.93
CA HIS A 29 -2.69 -1.82 -6.51
C HIS A 29 -3.42 -3.10 -6.10
N PHE A 30 -2.70 -4.01 -5.44
CA PHE A 30 -3.27 -5.12 -4.70
C PHE A 30 -3.44 -4.67 -3.24
N ALA A 31 -4.55 -4.00 -2.99
CA ALA A 31 -4.89 -3.37 -1.72
C ALA A 31 -6.41 -3.15 -1.64
N ARG A 32 -6.91 -2.66 -0.52
CA ARG A 32 -8.29 -2.18 -0.26
C ARG A 32 -9.37 -3.26 -0.20
N MET A 33 -9.26 -4.33 -0.95
CA MET A 33 -10.23 -5.44 -1.02
C MET A 33 -9.76 -6.66 -0.22
N GLY A 34 -9.25 -6.44 0.98
CA GLY A 34 -8.68 -7.45 1.84
C GLY A 34 -7.14 -7.47 1.82
N GLU A 35 -6.58 -8.47 2.48
CA GLU A 35 -5.13 -8.63 2.63
C GLU A 35 -4.56 -9.47 1.48
N PRO A 36 -3.74 -8.91 0.59
CA PRO A 36 -3.28 -9.61 -0.61
C PRO A 36 -2.38 -10.81 -0.32
N THR A 37 -1.70 -10.83 0.82
CA THR A 37 -0.78 -11.92 1.17
C THR A 37 -1.49 -13.25 1.52
N TRP A 38 -2.82 -13.23 1.69
CA TRP A 38 -3.64 -14.42 1.83
C TRP A 38 -3.95 -15.11 0.49
N ASN A 39 -3.67 -14.45 -0.62
CA ASN A 39 -4.11 -14.89 -1.95
C ASN A 39 -2.92 -15.12 -2.89
N ASP A 40 -2.48 -16.37 -3.01
CA ASP A 40 -1.37 -16.75 -3.88
C ASP A 40 -1.61 -16.39 -5.37
N ASN A 41 -2.88 -16.18 -5.79
CA ASN A 41 -3.18 -15.70 -7.14
C ASN A 41 -2.65 -14.27 -7.41
N VAL A 42 -2.34 -13.48 -6.38
CA VAL A 42 -1.70 -12.17 -6.53
C VAL A 42 -0.30 -12.34 -7.12
N LEU A 43 0.46 -13.33 -6.67
CA LEU A 43 1.79 -13.65 -7.21
C LEU A 43 1.70 -14.09 -8.67
N ALA A 44 0.81 -15.06 -8.95
CA ALA A 44 0.60 -15.55 -10.32
C ALA A 44 0.14 -14.43 -11.27
N PHE A 45 -0.78 -13.57 -10.80
CA PHE A 45 -1.25 -12.43 -11.59
C PHE A 45 -0.15 -11.38 -11.79
N GLY A 46 0.69 -11.15 -10.76
CA GLY A 46 1.84 -10.25 -10.85
C GLY A 46 2.76 -10.61 -12.02
N ILE A 47 3.00 -11.89 -12.26
CA ILE A 47 3.86 -12.35 -13.36
C ILE A 47 3.25 -12.03 -14.73
N VAL A 48 1.94 -12.22 -14.91
CA VAL A 48 1.26 -12.10 -16.22
C VAL A 48 0.58 -10.73 -16.44
N LEU A 49 0.65 -9.83 -15.48
CA LEU A 49 -0.10 -8.58 -15.51
C LEU A 49 0.19 -7.72 -16.75
N LYS A 50 1.44 -7.62 -17.20
CA LYS A 50 1.80 -6.87 -18.41
C LYS A 50 1.05 -7.39 -19.63
N GLU A 51 0.95 -8.70 -19.79
CA GLU A 51 0.24 -9.34 -20.89
C GLU A 51 -1.28 -9.14 -20.77
N VAL A 52 -1.80 -9.18 -19.54
CA VAL A 52 -3.23 -8.89 -19.30
C VAL A 52 -3.57 -7.46 -19.67
N VAL A 53 -2.78 -6.48 -19.25
CA VAL A 53 -2.95 -5.06 -19.59
C VAL A 53 -2.99 -4.88 -21.10
N LYS A 54 -2.00 -5.44 -21.81
CA LYS A 54 -1.92 -5.42 -23.27
C LYS A 54 -3.13 -6.08 -23.92
N SER A 55 -3.56 -7.25 -23.42
CA SER A 55 -4.73 -7.98 -23.94
C SER A 55 -6.06 -7.24 -23.72
N CYS A 56 -6.10 -6.30 -22.79
CA CYS A 56 -7.25 -5.41 -22.60
C CYS A 56 -7.28 -4.22 -23.56
N GLY A 57 -6.23 -4.02 -24.35
CA GLY A 57 -6.14 -2.93 -25.33
C GLY A 57 -5.56 -1.63 -24.76
N LEU A 58 -4.89 -1.68 -23.60
CA LEU A 58 -4.15 -0.54 -23.05
C LEU A 58 -2.68 -0.64 -23.44
N ILE A 59 -2.16 0.43 -24.03
CA ILE A 59 -0.74 0.61 -24.30
C ILE A 59 -0.15 1.44 -23.16
N ALA A 60 0.52 0.77 -22.23
CA ALA A 60 1.23 1.41 -21.14
C ALA A 60 2.75 1.29 -21.37
N LYS A 61 3.48 2.41 -21.31
CA LYS A 61 4.96 2.34 -21.40
C LYS A 61 5.52 1.55 -20.22
N THR A 62 4.96 1.76 -19.03
CA THR A 62 5.33 1.03 -17.82
C THR A 62 4.10 0.57 -17.05
N VAL A 63 4.18 -0.65 -16.46
CA VAL A 63 3.14 -1.20 -15.59
C VAL A 63 3.75 -1.42 -14.21
N HIS A 64 3.13 -0.84 -13.20
CA HIS A 64 3.62 -0.81 -11.82
C HIS A 64 2.64 -1.52 -10.86
N PRO A 65 2.74 -2.84 -10.69
CA PRO A 65 1.96 -3.51 -9.66
C PRO A 65 2.54 -3.19 -8.28
N VAL A 66 1.67 -2.97 -7.31
CA VAL A 66 2.01 -2.68 -5.92
C VAL A 66 1.24 -3.62 -5.00
N VAL A 67 1.95 -4.35 -4.16
CA VAL A 67 1.37 -5.09 -3.04
C VAL A 67 1.49 -4.25 -1.78
N SER A 68 0.36 -4.04 -1.09
CA SER A 68 0.32 -3.39 0.22
C SER A 68 -0.20 -4.39 1.23
N THR A 69 0.52 -4.60 2.32
CA THR A 69 0.18 -5.57 3.36
C THR A 69 0.24 -4.97 4.76
N MET A 70 -0.70 -5.38 5.61
CA MET A 70 -0.67 -5.11 7.03
C MET A 70 0.21 -6.10 7.81
N LEU A 71 0.85 -7.05 7.13
CA LEU A 71 1.73 -8.06 7.73
C LEU A 71 0.99 -8.94 8.76
N PRO A 72 -0.02 -9.70 8.33
CA PRO A 72 -0.91 -10.43 9.25
C PRO A 72 -0.17 -11.57 9.95
N ARG A 73 -0.16 -11.57 11.30
CA ARG A 73 0.56 -12.56 12.11
C ARG A 73 0.00 -13.99 11.99
N ALA A 74 -1.25 -14.13 11.59
CA ALA A 74 -1.87 -15.44 11.38
C ALA A 74 -1.48 -16.09 10.05
N ASN A 75 -0.85 -15.32 9.12
CA ASN A 75 -0.45 -15.85 7.82
C ASN A 75 0.91 -16.55 7.91
N ARG A 76 0.91 -17.86 8.03
CA ARG A 76 2.13 -18.69 8.06
C ARG A 76 2.95 -18.66 6.77
N LYS A 77 2.37 -18.19 5.65
CA LYS A 77 3.04 -18.08 4.35
C LYS A 77 3.54 -16.67 4.07
N LEU A 78 3.34 -15.72 5.00
CA LEU A 78 3.63 -14.30 4.78
C LEU A 78 5.03 -14.03 4.28
N GLU A 79 6.03 -14.56 4.96
CA GLU A 79 7.43 -14.36 4.58
C GLU A 79 7.74 -14.91 3.20
N ASN A 80 7.29 -16.13 2.90
CA ASN A 80 7.46 -16.73 1.58
C ASN A 80 6.77 -15.92 0.48
N PHE A 81 5.55 -15.40 0.76
CA PHE A 81 4.84 -14.53 -0.18
C PHE A 81 5.65 -13.27 -0.47
N ILE A 82 6.15 -12.58 0.58
CA ILE A 82 6.91 -11.35 0.45
C ILE A 82 8.22 -11.59 -0.33
N GLN A 83 8.96 -12.65 0.00
CA GLN A 83 10.19 -13.01 -0.71
C GLN A 83 9.92 -13.28 -2.21
N THR A 84 8.88 -14.03 -2.51
CA THR A 84 8.47 -14.32 -3.90
C THR A 84 8.09 -13.04 -4.63
N TRP A 85 7.35 -12.13 -3.96
CA TRP A 85 7.00 -10.83 -4.54
C TRP A 85 8.23 -9.96 -4.81
N CYS A 86 9.23 -9.98 -3.92
CA CYS A 86 10.50 -9.27 -4.14
C CYS A 86 11.24 -9.80 -5.38
N GLY A 87 11.21 -11.12 -5.61
CA GLY A 87 11.72 -11.71 -6.85
C GLY A 87 10.97 -11.21 -8.09
N ILE A 88 9.63 -11.25 -8.05
CA ILE A 88 8.78 -10.72 -9.14
C ILE A 88 9.11 -9.24 -9.39
N LYS A 89 9.17 -8.41 -8.33
CA LYS A 89 9.53 -7.00 -8.42
C LYS A 89 10.87 -6.80 -9.14
N ASN A 90 11.89 -7.50 -8.68
CA ASN A 90 13.25 -7.28 -9.14
C ASN A 90 13.50 -7.83 -10.56
N ASP A 91 12.94 -9.00 -10.89
CA ASP A 91 13.27 -9.72 -12.11
C ASP A 91 12.27 -9.48 -13.25
N PHE A 92 10.95 -9.48 -12.97
CA PHE A 92 9.93 -9.24 -14.02
C PHE A 92 9.67 -7.75 -14.28
N TYR A 93 9.86 -6.90 -13.26
CA TYR A 93 9.56 -5.47 -13.35
C TYR A 93 10.82 -4.60 -13.32
N GLY A 94 12.02 -5.19 -13.28
CA GLY A 94 13.27 -4.42 -13.22
C GLY A 94 13.35 -3.48 -12.01
N GLY A 95 12.61 -3.80 -10.94
CA GLY A 95 12.54 -2.98 -9.73
C GLY A 95 11.37 -1.99 -9.67
N GLU A 96 10.60 -1.82 -10.74
CA GLU A 96 9.53 -0.83 -10.81
C GLU A 96 8.25 -1.21 -10.04
N ALA A 97 8.01 -2.50 -9.79
CA ALA A 97 6.90 -2.92 -8.91
C ALA A 97 7.13 -2.44 -7.47
N GLY A 98 6.05 -2.27 -6.71
CA GLY A 98 6.07 -1.82 -5.32
C GLY A 98 5.77 -2.92 -4.32
N LEU A 99 6.40 -2.82 -3.14
CA LEU A 99 6.02 -3.54 -1.94
C LEU A 99 5.88 -2.52 -0.82
N GLN A 100 4.71 -2.47 -0.19
CA GLN A 100 4.40 -1.53 0.86
C GLN A 100 3.98 -2.27 2.14
N PHE A 101 4.61 -1.93 3.24
CA PHE A 101 4.28 -2.37 4.59
C PHE A 101 3.46 -1.29 5.30
N SER A 102 2.28 -1.63 5.78
CA SER A 102 1.48 -0.76 6.64
C SER A 102 2.06 -0.80 8.05
N ILE A 103 2.94 0.15 8.35
CA ILE A 103 3.58 0.24 9.67
C ILE A 103 2.69 1.02 10.64
N ASN A 104 2.16 2.14 10.24
CA ASN A 104 1.20 3.01 10.91
C ASN A 104 1.68 3.66 12.21
N SER A 105 2.63 3.05 12.93
CA SER A 105 3.25 3.59 14.14
C SER A 105 4.60 2.94 14.40
N THR A 106 5.51 3.64 15.07
CA THR A 106 6.76 3.09 15.61
C THR A 106 6.61 2.56 17.04
N ASP A 107 5.39 2.57 17.58
CA ASP A 107 5.02 2.02 18.88
C ASP A 107 4.16 0.76 18.72
N ASP A 108 4.60 -0.36 19.31
CA ASP A 108 3.91 -1.65 19.17
C ASP A 108 2.56 -1.68 19.91
N GLU A 109 2.34 -0.87 20.96
CA GLU A 109 1.04 -0.79 21.65
C GLU A 109 0.03 -0.11 20.72
N GLN A 110 0.38 1.08 20.22
CA GLN A 110 -0.46 1.78 19.26
C GLN A 110 -0.74 0.93 18.02
N ARG A 111 0.25 0.16 17.52
CA ARG A 111 0.03 -0.76 16.40
C ARG A 111 -0.97 -1.88 16.73
N ARG A 112 -0.90 -2.44 17.96
CA ARG A 112 -1.85 -3.48 18.39
C ARG A 112 -3.29 -2.96 18.38
N GLU A 113 -3.49 -1.74 18.83
CA GLU A 113 -4.80 -1.10 18.79
C GLU A 113 -5.26 -0.86 17.35
N LEU A 114 -4.43 -0.21 16.53
CA LEU A 114 -4.76 0.13 15.13
C LEU A 114 -5.07 -1.09 14.25
N PHE A 115 -4.45 -2.24 14.51
CA PHE A 115 -4.62 -3.46 13.74
C PHE A 115 -5.46 -4.55 14.45
N ASP A 116 -6.13 -4.22 15.54
CA ASP A 116 -6.89 -5.20 16.34
C ASP A 116 -6.03 -6.44 16.63
N ASN A 117 -4.77 -6.22 17.02
CA ASN A 117 -3.78 -7.26 17.31
C ASN A 117 -3.57 -8.29 16.16
N LYS A 118 -3.90 -7.94 14.91
CA LYS A 118 -3.80 -8.86 13.76
C LYS A 118 -2.49 -8.75 13.00
N SER A 119 -1.71 -7.67 13.17
CA SER A 119 -0.40 -7.48 12.55
C SER A 119 0.72 -8.06 13.42
N HIS A 120 1.87 -8.38 12.82
CA HIS A 120 3.10 -8.71 13.53
C HIS A 120 3.65 -7.51 14.31
N SER A 121 4.42 -7.78 15.38
CA SER A 121 5.19 -6.74 16.09
C SER A 121 6.27 -6.13 15.20
N LEU A 122 6.71 -4.92 15.53
CA LEU A 122 7.80 -4.23 14.82
C LEU A 122 9.08 -5.05 14.79
N ALA A 123 9.43 -5.71 15.91
CA ALA A 123 10.60 -6.58 15.98
C ALA A 123 10.52 -7.74 14.97
N THR A 124 9.37 -8.42 14.88
CA THR A 124 9.16 -9.51 13.90
C THR A 124 9.20 -8.98 12.46
N ILE A 125 8.60 -7.80 12.22
CA ILE A 125 8.61 -7.18 10.89
C ILE A 125 10.03 -6.78 10.49
N SER A 126 10.80 -6.19 11.41
CA SER A 126 12.21 -5.82 11.23
C SER A 126 13.06 -7.04 10.88
N GLU A 127 12.88 -8.15 11.58
CA GLU A 127 13.56 -9.41 11.27
C GLU A 127 13.22 -9.94 9.87
N MET A 128 11.94 -9.97 9.47
CA MET A 128 11.55 -10.32 8.11
C MET A 128 12.15 -9.35 7.08
N ALA A 129 12.11 -8.05 7.35
CA ALA A 129 12.62 -6.99 6.47
C ALA A 129 14.14 -7.09 6.26
N SER A 130 14.90 -7.48 7.30
CA SER A 130 16.35 -7.67 7.18
C SER A 130 16.74 -8.74 6.16
N ARG A 131 15.93 -9.79 6.03
CA ARG A 131 16.13 -10.91 5.09
C ARG A 131 15.67 -10.61 3.65
N LEU A 132 15.02 -9.47 3.39
CA LEU A 132 14.64 -9.10 2.03
C LEU A 132 15.86 -8.79 1.18
N PRO A 133 15.85 -9.14 -0.12
CA PRO A 133 16.91 -8.76 -1.03
C PRO A 133 16.99 -7.24 -1.17
N MET A 134 18.15 -6.74 -1.58
CA MET A 134 18.26 -5.34 -1.98
C MET A 134 17.28 -5.05 -3.12
N PRO A 135 16.47 -3.99 -3.02
CA PRO A 135 15.55 -3.65 -4.08
C PRO A 135 16.32 -3.14 -5.32
N LYS A 136 16.02 -3.69 -6.48
CA LYS A 136 16.36 -3.02 -7.75
C LYS A 136 15.38 -1.85 -7.94
N GLY A 137 15.86 -0.72 -8.47
CA GLY A 137 15.01 0.44 -8.75
C GLY A 137 14.37 1.03 -7.49
N ARG A 138 13.06 0.95 -7.38
CA ARG A 138 12.29 1.52 -6.26
C ARG A 138 12.55 0.77 -4.96
N LYS A 139 12.83 1.52 -3.86
CA LYS A 139 12.87 0.99 -2.51
C LYS A 139 11.51 0.41 -2.10
N TYR A 140 11.51 -0.47 -1.11
CA TYR A 140 10.28 -0.89 -0.43
C TYR A 140 9.71 0.28 0.37
N THR A 141 8.44 0.26 0.68
CA THR A 141 7.76 1.39 1.32
C THR A 141 7.29 1.03 2.72
N LEU A 142 7.64 1.84 3.70
CA LEU A 142 7.04 1.86 5.03
C LEU A 142 5.95 2.93 5.02
N ASN A 143 4.69 2.54 5.15
CA ASN A 143 3.55 3.47 5.05
C ASN A 143 3.03 3.83 6.43
N PHE A 144 2.85 5.12 6.64
CA PHE A 144 2.31 5.72 7.84
C PHE A 144 1.14 6.64 7.46
N PRO A 145 -0.11 6.15 7.60
CA PRO A 145 -1.24 7.06 7.67
C PRO A 145 -1.20 7.78 9.02
N VAL A 146 -1.11 9.11 9.00
CA VAL A 146 -0.85 9.90 10.21
C VAL A 146 -2.04 10.74 10.65
N THR A 147 -2.17 10.87 11.97
CA THR A 147 -3.01 11.82 12.69
C THR A 147 -2.15 12.55 13.72
N ALA A 148 -2.73 13.50 14.45
CA ALA A 148 -2.03 14.18 15.55
C ALA A 148 -1.54 13.20 16.66
N GLN A 149 -2.19 12.03 16.80
CA GLN A 149 -1.87 11.03 17.82
C GLN A 149 -0.87 9.98 17.33
N THR A 150 -0.45 10.00 16.06
CA THR A 150 0.46 9.00 15.51
C THR A 150 1.84 9.09 16.17
N ILE A 151 2.34 7.96 16.65
CA ILE A 151 3.70 7.84 17.17
C ILE A 151 4.61 7.40 16.02
N LEU A 152 5.46 8.33 15.55
CA LEU A 152 6.44 8.08 14.50
C LEU A 152 7.80 8.65 14.96
N ASP A 153 8.61 7.80 15.57
CA ASP A 153 9.96 8.10 16.02
C ASP A 153 10.97 7.71 14.93
N ALA A 154 11.66 8.70 14.38
CA ALA A 154 12.63 8.52 13.30
C ALA A 154 13.86 7.69 13.73
N LYS A 155 14.30 7.80 14.99
CA LYS A 155 15.43 7.04 15.51
C LYS A 155 15.06 5.58 15.73
N GLU A 156 13.88 5.33 16.29
CA GLU A 156 13.37 3.97 16.45
C GLU A 156 13.19 3.30 15.09
N LEU A 157 12.67 4.03 14.10
CA LEU A 157 12.54 3.52 12.75
C LEU A 157 13.90 3.16 12.13
N SER A 158 14.92 4.00 12.36
CA SER A 158 16.31 3.76 11.90
C SER A 158 16.97 2.56 12.57
N ARG A 159 16.57 2.25 13.81
CA ARG A 159 17.03 1.06 14.53
C ARG A 159 16.42 -0.23 13.94
N LEU A 160 15.19 -0.14 13.43
CA LEU A 160 14.41 -1.28 12.96
C LEU A 160 14.60 -1.60 11.48
N PHE A 161 14.79 -0.58 10.63
CA PHE A 161 14.76 -0.76 9.17
C PHE A 161 15.98 -0.12 8.50
N ASP A 162 16.42 -0.78 7.43
CA ASP A 162 17.53 -0.33 6.58
C ASP A 162 17.06 0.73 5.58
N LYS A 163 17.60 1.94 5.68
CA LYS A 163 17.29 3.09 4.81
C LYS A 163 17.67 2.85 3.34
N GLU A 164 18.62 1.95 3.08
CA GLU A 164 18.98 1.59 1.72
C GLU A 164 17.92 0.71 1.04
N LYS A 165 17.17 -0.06 1.85
CA LYS A 165 16.08 -0.92 1.36
C LYS A 165 14.73 -0.23 1.34
N PHE A 166 14.50 0.71 2.25
CA PHE A 166 13.17 1.28 2.51
C PHE A 166 13.12 2.79 2.32
N ILE A 167 11.94 3.26 1.93
CA ILE A 167 11.51 4.66 1.91
C ILE A 167 10.31 4.82 2.84
N VAL A 168 10.15 5.96 3.47
CA VAL A 168 8.99 6.28 4.30
C VAL A 168 7.94 6.99 3.46
N LYS A 169 6.70 6.53 3.53
CA LYS A 169 5.55 7.19 2.93
C LYS A 169 4.58 7.65 4.01
N ILE A 170 4.31 8.94 4.06
CA ILE A 170 3.34 9.57 4.96
C ILE A 170 2.09 9.89 4.16
N THR A 171 0.92 9.52 4.70
CA THR A 171 -0.39 9.81 4.10
C THR A 171 -1.34 10.32 5.17
N PRO A 172 -2.39 11.09 4.84
CA PRO A 172 -3.48 11.32 5.78
C PRO A 172 -4.19 10.02 6.12
N ILE A 173 -4.82 9.96 7.28
CA ILE A 173 -5.89 8.99 7.53
C ILE A 173 -7.12 9.50 6.80
N HIS A 174 -7.76 8.62 6.04
CA HIS A 174 -9.02 8.92 5.37
C HIS A 174 -10.16 9.02 6.37
N GLU A 175 -11.09 9.93 6.12
CA GLU A 175 -12.32 10.04 6.90
C GLU A 175 -13.23 8.84 6.62
N THR A 176 -13.06 7.79 7.39
CA THR A 176 -13.92 6.60 7.36
C THR A 176 -14.86 6.64 8.55
N ALA A 177 -16.02 5.96 8.45
CA ALA A 177 -16.92 5.81 9.60
C ALA A 177 -16.18 5.30 10.85
N SER A 178 -15.29 4.33 10.67
CA SER A 178 -14.47 3.77 11.73
C SER A 178 -13.44 4.78 12.28
N ALA A 179 -12.85 5.64 11.45
CA ALA A 179 -11.93 6.68 11.92
C ALA A 179 -12.67 7.73 12.77
N VAL A 180 -13.86 8.14 12.33
CA VAL A 180 -14.73 9.09 13.07
C VAL A 180 -15.20 8.48 14.39
N GLU A 181 -15.67 7.23 14.41
CA GLU A 181 -16.08 6.50 15.62
C GLU A 181 -14.94 6.35 16.63
N ASN A 182 -13.70 6.23 16.17
CA ASN A 182 -12.50 6.17 17.02
C ASN A 182 -11.91 7.56 17.36
N GLY A 183 -12.61 8.65 17.02
CA GLY A 183 -12.21 10.00 17.40
C GLY A 183 -11.00 10.56 16.66
N PHE A 184 -10.66 10.05 15.49
CA PHE A 184 -9.57 10.59 14.66
C PHE A 184 -10.03 11.86 13.94
N GLU A 185 -9.36 12.99 14.22
CA GLU A 185 -9.55 14.22 13.47
C GLU A 185 -8.82 14.17 12.13
N VAL A 186 -9.57 14.32 11.04
CA VAL A 186 -9.03 14.31 9.66
C VAL A 186 -8.81 15.75 9.21
N THR A 187 -7.66 16.31 9.53
CA THR A 187 -7.28 17.69 9.16
C THR A 187 -6.30 17.79 8.00
N GLY A 188 -5.77 16.66 7.53
CA GLY A 188 -4.57 16.61 6.70
C GLY A 188 -4.72 16.95 5.21
N TYR A 189 -5.93 17.15 4.67
CA TYR A 189 -6.12 17.39 3.22
C TYR A 189 -5.84 18.83 2.78
N SER A 190 -5.83 19.78 3.70
CA SER A 190 -5.70 21.20 3.38
C SER A 190 -4.47 21.88 3.97
N ASP A 191 -3.80 21.27 4.93
CA ASP A 191 -2.63 21.84 5.59
C ASP A 191 -1.43 20.88 5.60
N TYR A 192 -0.45 21.20 4.76
CA TYR A 192 0.81 20.45 4.70
C TYR A 192 1.62 20.51 6.00
N ASN A 193 1.42 21.52 6.84
CA ASN A 193 2.17 21.66 8.08
C ASN A 193 1.94 20.49 9.04
N VAL A 194 0.76 19.83 8.95
CA VAL A 194 0.44 18.63 9.74
C VAL A 194 1.46 17.50 9.49
N TYR A 195 2.03 17.42 8.29
CA TYR A 195 2.99 16.37 7.92
C TYR A 195 4.43 16.75 8.29
N ARG A 196 4.78 18.03 8.36
CA ARG A 196 6.14 18.51 8.64
C ARG A 196 6.69 17.99 9.95
N GLN A 197 5.86 17.86 10.98
CA GLN A 197 6.27 17.33 12.28
C GLN A 197 6.76 15.89 12.20
N PHE A 198 6.31 15.11 11.20
CA PHE A 198 6.75 13.75 10.96
C PHE A 198 7.86 13.70 9.90
N GLU A 199 7.75 14.49 8.87
CA GLU A 199 8.69 14.51 7.75
C GLU A 199 10.07 15.02 8.17
N GLN A 200 10.13 16.14 8.90
CA GLN A 200 11.38 16.78 9.24
C GLN A 200 12.33 15.88 10.06
N PRO A 201 11.90 15.22 11.15
CA PRO A 201 12.76 14.31 11.91
C PRO A 201 13.25 13.12 11.08
N LEU A 202 12.44 12.62 10.14
CA LEU A 202 12.83 11.52 9.24
C LEU A 202 13.91 11.96 8.27
N LEU A 203 13.78 13.17 7.67
CA LEU A 203 14.79 13.75 6.78
C LEU A 203 16.11 13.99 7.52
N GLU A 204 16.05 14.50 8.75
CA GLU A 204 17.23 14.73 9.61
C GLU A 204 17.93 13.41 9.95
N GLU A 205 17.19 12.31 10.13
CA GLU A 205 17.74 10.97 10.29
C GLU A 205 18.22 10.33 8.97
N GLY A 206 18.07 11.02 7.83
CA GLY A 206 18.54 10.57 6.50
C GLY A 206 17.62 9.59 5.80
N TRP A 207 16.32 9.59 6.10
CA TRP A 207 15.33 8.83 5.35
C TRP A 207 14.94 9.51 4.04
N ASP A 208 14.71 8.72 3.00
CA ASP A 208 13.90 9.17 1.87
C ASP A 208 12.43 9.20 2.30
N VAL A 209 11.76 10.34 2.13
CA VAL A 209 10.38 10.53 2.56
C VAL A 209 9.50 10.96 1.40
N ILE A 210 8.31 10.38 1.31
CA ILE A 210 7.24 10.80 0.41
C ILE A 210 6.04 11.19 1.24
N VAL A 211 5.60 12.43 1.15
CA VAL A 211 4.29 12.86 1.65
C VAL A 211 3.31 12.81 0.50
N PHE A 212 2.32 11.93 0.59
CA PHE A 212 1.29 11.76 -0.43
C PHE A 212 -0.07 12.11 0.14
N VAL A 213 -0.63 13.21 -0.34
CA VAL A 213 -1.98 13.67 0.01
C VAL A 213 -2.88 13.37 -1.20
N PRO A 214 -3.82 12.41 -1.09
CA PRO A 214 -4.78 12.14 -2.15
C PRO A 214 -5.73 13.32 -2.33
N SER A 215 -6.41 13.38 -3.46
CA SER A 215 -7.44 14.41 -3.67
C SER A 215 -8.70 14.10 -2.85
N LYS A 216 -9.47 15.14 -2.54
CA LYS A 216 -10.75 14.98 -1.82
C LYS A 216 -11.76 14.16 -2.62
N GLU A 217 -11.69 14.19 -3.93
CA GLU A 217 -12.57 13.43 -4.84
C GLU A 217 -12.36 11.92 -4.66
N GLU A 218 -11.14 11.47 -4.34
CA GLU A 218 -10.88 10.06 -4.06
C GLU A 218 -11.66 9.57 -2.84
N ASP A 219 -11.87 10.42 -1.84
CA ASP A 219 -12.68 10.10 -0.65
C ASP A 219 -14.18 10.18 -0.94
N ALA A 220 -14.61 11.15 -1.72
CA ALA A 220 -16.02 11.33 -2.10
C ALA A 220 -16.58 10.10 -2.84
N ASP A 221 -15.76 9.48 -3.69
CA ASP A 221 -16.13 8.26 -4.41
C ASP A 221 -15.97 6.96 -3.60
N ARG A 222 -15.57 7.05 -2.33
CA ARG A 222 -15.32 5.92 -1.42
C ARG A 222 -14.33 4.90 -1.97
N ILE A 223 -13.37 5.33 -2.77
CA ILE A 223 -12.34 4.47 -3.35
C ILE A 223 -11.08 4.36 -2.49
N THR A 224 -11.04 5.04 -1.36
CA THR A 224 -9.94 5.03 -0.41
C THR A 224 -9.98 3.81 0.53
N CYS A 225 -8.85 3.56 1.22
CA CYS A 225 -8.74 2.45 2.16
C CYS A 225 -9.77 2.60 3.30
N GLY A 226 -10.51 1.51 3.59
CA GLY A 226 -11.55 1.48 4.61
C GLY A 226 -12.92 1.97 4.14
N ASN A 227 -13.02 2.69 3.01
CA ASN A 227 -14.27 3.16 2.44
C ASN A 227 -14.85 2.24 1.36
N ALA A 228 -14.10 1.24 0.91
CA ALA A 228 -14.53 0.27 -0.12
C ALA A 228 -15.48 -0.81 0.43
N LEU A 229 -16.15 -0.55 1.55
CA LEU A 229 -17.23 -1.40 2.03
C LEU A 229 -18.41 -1.29 1.07
N ILE A 230 -18.86 -2.42 0.59
CA ILE A 230 -20.09 -2.54 -0.20
C ILE A 230 -21.21 -1.98 0.68
N SER A 231 -21.75 -0.81 0.34
CA SER A 231 -22.97 -0.34 0.98
C SER A 231 -24.05 -1.33 0.63
N GLU A 232 -24.61 -1.99 1.63
CA GLU A 232 -25.80 -2.82 1.49
C GLU A 232 -26.83 -2.02 0.69
N GLY A 233 -27.15 -2.45 -0.51
CA GLY A 233 -28.18 -1.84 -1.35
C GLY A 233 -27.83 -1.54 -2.81
N ARG A 234 -26.56 -1.60 -3.25
CA ARG A 234 -26.24 -1.32 -4.67
C ARG A 234 -26.09 -2.57 -5.57
N PHE A 235 -26.23 -3.77 -5.05
CA PHE A 235 -26.13 -5.01 -5.84
C PHE A 235 -27.47 -5.72 -6.10
N ASN A 236 -28.61 -5.10 -5.83
CA ASN A 236 -29.92 -5.70 -6.12
C ASN A 236 -30.45 -5.42 -7.55
N ASN A 237 -29.62 -4.88 -8.45
CA ASN A 237 -30.04 -4.63 -9.83
C ASN A 237 -28.93 -4.98 -10.84
N TYR A 238 -28.52 -6.25 -10.89
CA TYR A 238 -27.93 -6.85 -12.09
C TYR A 238 -28.24 -8.35 -12.13
#